data_1e4a5ec2f1365eb7da8d70267c1ba462
#
_entry.id   1e4a5ec2f1365eb7da8d70267c1ba462
#
_cell.length_a   1.000
_cell.length_b   1.000
_cell.length_c   1.000
_cell.angle_alpha   90.00
_cell.angle_beta   90.00
_cell.angle_gamma   90.00
#
_symmetry.space_group_name_H-M   'P 1'
#
loop_
_entity.id
_entity.type
_entity.pdbx_description
1 polymer ?
#
loop_
_entity_poly.entity_id
_entity_poly.type
_entity_poly.pdbx_seq_one_letter_code
_entity_poly.pdbx_strand_id
1 'polypeptide(L)'
;MTARKVVEGFDGLVNTHAQSIRGFEIPMNWNSPTHPEFLTTDGRRLPVNRVFCIAKNYEEHAKEMGGEVDRKAPFHFQKSFDALTVGPEVRYPTQTDDLHHEVELVAVLGQGGRHLSLKDAEATIFGYAVGLDFTRRDRQAEAKEKGRPWEIAKNFDDAGVIGVVTPKTEIGLMEHAAISLDVNGETRQSGNIDQMAYNTVELIAFLSTLQELKAGDLVFTGTPSGVGSVIRGDHLVGKIDGLQDLPMTLI
;
A
#
# COMPACT_ATOMS: atom_id res chain seq x y z
N MET A 1 -36.24 -0.64 32.44
CA MET A 1 -35.51 0.63 32.28
C MET A 1 -34.69 0.53 31.04
N THR A 2 -35.18 1.11 29.96
CA THR A 2 -34.80 0.88 28.57
C THR A 2 -33.61 1.74 28.15
N ALA A 3 -32.76 1.18 27.31
CA ALA A 3 -31.50 1.71 26.77
C ALA A 3 -31.59 3.03 25.96
N ARG A 4 -32.64 3.83 26.19
CA ARG A 4 -32.91 5.07 25.43
C ARG A 4 -32.46 6.37 26.11
N LYS A 5 -31.84 6.28 27.28
CA LYS A 5 -31.43 7.48 28.07
C LYS A 5 -29.92 7.80 28.05
N VAL A 6 -29.13 7.10 27.28
CA VAL A 6 -27.66 7.29 27.22
C VAL A 6 -27.22 8.12 25.98
N VAL A 7 -28.11 8.33 25.01
CA VAL A 7 -27.75 9.03 23.75
C VAL A 7 -28.04 10.55 23.76
N GLU A 8 -28.84 11.04 24.68
CA GLU A 8 -29.19 12.48 24.73
C GLU A 8 -28.15 13.41 25.41
N GLY A 9 -27.00 12.82 25.84
CA GLY A 9 -25.93 13.59 26.52
C GLY A 9 -24.75 14.03 25.64
N PHE A 10 -24.71 13.65 24.36
CA PHE A 10 -23.53 13.89 23.49
C PHE A 10 -23.72 15.04 22.48
N ASP A 11 -24.91 15.54 22.26
CA ASP A 11 -25.17 16.66 21.33
C ASP A 11 -24.72 18.03 21.84
N GLY A 12 -24.19 18.12 23.02
CA GLY A 12 -23.74 19.37 23.65
C GLY A 12 -22.23 19.62 23.67
N LEU A 13 -21.40 18.68 23.16
CA LEU A 13 -19.95 18.77 23.30
C LEU A 13 -19.21 19.13 22.00
N VAL A 14 -19.92 19.47 20.94
CA VAL A 14 -19.30 20.08 19.73
C VAL A 14 -19.33 21.61 19.90
N ASN A 15 -18.73 22.12 20.95
CA ASN A 15 -18.55 23.56 21.10
C ASN A 15 -17.06 23.87 21.34
N THR A 16 -16.41 24.25 20.26
CA THR A 16 -15.34 25.26 20.14
C THR A 16 -14.80 25.78 21.50
N HIS A 17 -13.89 25.05 22.10
CA HIS A 17 -12.98 25.62 23.07
C HIS A 17 -11.60 25.67 22.49
N ALA A 18 -11.23 26.83 21.90
CA ALA A 18 -9.85 27.18 21.69
C ALA A 18 -9.13 27.12 23.05
N GLN A 19 -8.23 26.15 23.23
CA GLN A 19 -7.36 26.17 24.40
C GLN A 19 -6.25 27.19 24.14
N SER A 20 -6.28 28.31 24.86
CA SER A 20 -5.18 29.24 24.84
C SER A 20 -4.02 28.69 25.66
N ILE A 21 -2.93 28.35 25.00
CA ILE A 21 -1.66 28.02 25.63
C ILE A 21 -0.73 29.22 25.41
N ARG A 22 -0.42 29.96 26.51
CA ARG A 22 0.48 31.11 26.54
C ARG A 22 0.12 32.26 25.58
N GLY A 23 -1.16 32.61 25.47
CA GLY A 23 -1.61 33.75 24.68
C GLY A 23 -1.65 33.51 23.16
N PHE A 24 -1.46 32.27 22.68
CA PHE A 24 -1.71 31.89 21.30
C PHE A 24 -3.04 31.16 21.22
N GLU A 25 -3.96 31.66 20.43
CA GLU A 25 -5.12 30.89 19.98
C GLU A 25 -4.65 29.94 18.89
N ILE A 26 -4.68 28.64 19.16
CA ILE A 26 -4.46 27.62 18.14
C ILE A 26 -5.85 27.30 17.56
N PRO A 27 -6.17 27.71 16.34
CA PRO A 27 -7.42 27.32 15.71
C PRO A 27 -7.40 25.80 15.50
N MET A 28 -8.21 25.08 16.26
CA MET A 28 -8.40 23.64 16.04
C MET A 28 -9.31 23.45 14.84
N ASN A 29 -8.73 23.18 13.70
CA ASN A 29 -9.45 22.83 12.49
C ASN A 29 -9.55 21.31 12.38
N TRP A 30 -10.58 20.73 12.98
CA TRP A 30 -10.89 19.30 12.89
C TRP A 30 -11.59 19.03 11.56
N ASN A 31 -10.86 19.02 10.48
CA ASN A 31 -11.39 18.52 9.23
C ASN A 31 -11.36 16.98 9.24
N SER A 32 -12.39 16.35 8.71
CA SER A 32 -12.33 14.92 8.43
C SER A 32 -11.11 14.64 7.53
N PRO A 33 -10.31 13.60 7.81
CA PRO A 33 -9.19 13.28 6.94
C PRO A 33 -9.71 13.03 5.52
N THR A 34 -9.07 13.68 4.57
CA THR A 34 -9.36 13.45 3.14
C THR A 34 -8.58 12.20 2.73
N HIS A 35 -9.29 11.13 2.43
CA HIS A 35 -8.67 9.93 1.87
C HIS A 35 -8.11 10.24 0.49
N PRO A 36 -6.89 9.78 0.14
CA PRO A 36 -6.42 9.85 -1.23
C PRO A 36 -7.36 9.03 -2.14
N GLU A 37 -7.49 9.49 -3.38
CA GLU A 37 -8.32 8.82 -4.37
C GLU A 37 -7.42 8.27 -5.48
N PHE A 38 -7.59 7.01 -5.84
CA PHE A 38 -6.99 6.45 -7.05
C PHE A 38 -7.88 6.71 -8.27
N LEU A 39 -7.25 6.86 -9.42
CA LEU A 39 -7.91 7.00 -10.72
C LEU A 39 -8.06 5.62 -11.36
N THR A 40 -9.16 5.38 -12.05
CA THR A 40 -9.39 4.16 -12.83
C THR A 40 -9.31 4.45 -14.32
N THR A 41 -9.05 3.42 -15.15
CA THR A 41 -9.01 3.55 -16.62
C THR A 41 -10.33 4.03 -17.21
N ASP A 42 -11.46 3.74 -16.55
CA ASP A 42 -12.80 4.21 -16.94
C ASP A 42 -13.15 5.61 -16.39
N GLY A 43 -12.17 6.30 -15.78
CA GLY A 43 -12.29 7.71 -15.36
C GLY A 43 -12.91 7.94 -13.98
N ARG A 44 -13.21 6.88 -13.22
CA ARG A 44 -13.70 7.04 -11.83
C ARG A 44 -12.56 7.42 -10.89
N ARG A 45 -12.90 8.17 -9.84
CA ARG A 45 -12.04 8.40 -8.67
C ARG A 45 -12.66 7.73 -7.47
N LEU A 46 -11.90 6.87 -6.81
CA LEU A 46 -12.38 6.05 -5.71
C LEU A 46 -11.47 6.20 -4.49
N PRO A 47 -12.02 6.33 -3.28
CA PRO A 47 -11.21 6.57 -2.08
C PRO A 47 -10.45 5.32 -1.65
N VAL A 48 -9.22 5.51 -1.19
CA VAL A 48 -8.45 4.48 -0.50
C VAL A 48 -8.99 4.31 0.92
N ASN A 49 -9.19 3.06 1.36
CA ASN A 49 -9.56 2.78 2.74
C ASN A 49 -8.33 2.39 3.58
N ARG A 50 -7.72 1.24 3.29
CA ARG A 50 -6.52 0.74 3.98
C ARG A 50 -5.52 0.20 2.97
N VAL A 51 -4.26 0.17 3.38
CA VAL A 51 -3.16 -0.33 2.53
C VAL A 51 -2.48 -1.50 3.26
N PHE A 52 -2.69 -2.70 2.75
CA PHE A 52 -2.01 -3.92 3.18
C PHE A 52 -0.82 -4.17 2.27
N CYS A 53 0.34 -4.47 2.85
CA CYS A 53 1.55 -4.79 2.10
C CYS A 53 2.08 -6.15 2.53
N ILE A 54 2.44 -6.99 1.56
CA ILE A 54 2.94 -8.34 1.79
C ILE A 54 4.45 -8.36 1.64
N ALA A 55 5.14 -8.74 2.69
CA ALA A 55 6.59 -8.87 2.67
C ALA A 55 7.03 -10.28 2.24
N LYS A 56 8.17 -10.36 1.54
CA LYS A 56 8.83 -11.62 1.17
C LYS A 56 7.94 -12.61 0.41
N ASN A 57 7.17 -12.13 -0.55
CA ASN A 57 6.26 -12.97 -1.35
C ASN A 57 6.88 -13.51 -2.65
N TYR A 58 8.15 -13.22 -2.93
CA TYR A 58 8.93 -13.79 -4.02
C TYR A 58 10.16 -14.46 -3.44
N GLU A 59 10.46 -15.71 -3.84
CA GLU A 59 11.55 -16.49 -3.24
C GLU A 59 12.91 -15.84 -3.44
N GLU A 60 13.19 -15.36 -4.66
CA GLU A 60 14.47 -14.73 -4.97
C GLU A 60 14.65 -13.40 -4.20
N HIS A 61 13.59 -12.60 -4.07
CA HIS A 61 13.62 -11.42 -3.21
C HIS A 61 13.81 -11.78 -1.72
N ALA A 62 13.15 -12.82 -1.24
CA ALA A 62 13.34 -13.27 0.14
C ALA A 62 14.80 -13.67 0.44
N LYS A 63 15.46 -14.39 -0.51
CA LYS A 63 16.89 -14.73 -0.44
C LYS A 63 17.78 -13.50 -0.51
N GLU A 64 17.53 -12.58 -1.44
CA GLU A 64 18.24 -11.29 -1.56
C GLU A 64 18.24 -10.53 -0.23
N MET A 65 17.12 -10.58 0.49
CA MET A 65 16.93 -9.92 1.80
C MET A 65 17.44 -10.76 2.98
N GLY A 66 18.17 -11.84 2.73
CA GLY A 66 18.76 -12.69 3.77
C GLY A 66 17.76 -13.53 4.55
N GLY A 67 16.66 -13.95 3.92
CA GLY A 67 15.64 -14.76 4.54
C GLY A 67 14.98 -15.73 3.57
N GLU A 68 13.87 -16.29 3.99
CA GLU A 68 13.05 -17.22 3.23
C GLU A 68 11.59 -16.79 3.25
N VAL A 69 10.80 -17.30 2.29
CA VAL A 69 9.34 -17.16 2.29
C VAL A 69 8.77 -18.02 3.42
N ASP A 70 7.91 -17.44 4.25
CA ASP A 70 7.13 -18.24 5.21
C ASP A 70 5.98 -18.96 4.47
N ARG A 71 6.10 -20.29 4.32
CA ARG A 71 5.09 -21.11 3.67
C ARG A 71 3.90 -21.48 4.58
N LYS A 72 3.90 -21.02 5.86
CA LYS A 72 2.79 -21.26 6.77
C LYS A 72 1.77 -20.14 6.75
N ALA A 73 2.24 -18.89 6.61
CA ALA A 73 1.37 -17.72 6.55
C ALA A 73 2.10 -16.55 5.87
N PRO A 74 1.41 -15.74 5.05
CA PRO A 74 1.96 -14.51 4.52
C PRO A 74 2.36 -13.55 5.64
N PHE A 75 3.55 -12.96 5.54
CA PHE A 75 3.95 -11.89 6.42
C PHE A 75 3.46 -10.56 5.85
N HIS A 76 2.69 -9.79 6.63
CA HIS A 76 2.11 -8.52 6.19
C HIS A 76 2.36 -7.41 7.20
N PHE A 77 2.29 -6.18 6.69
CA PHE A 77 2.25 -4.92 7.44
C PHE A 77 1.26 -3.97 6.78
N GLN A 78 1.04 -2.81 7.37
CA GLN A 78 0.16 -1.80 6.79
C GLN A 78 0.92 -0.50 6.59
N LYS A 79 0.49 0.27 5.58
CA LYS A 79 0.76 1.71 5.48
C LYS A 79 -0.52 2.45 5.82
N SER A 80 -0.40 3.63 6.42
CA SER A 80 -1.53 4.54 6.54
C SER A 80 -2.03 4.94 5.15
N PHE A 81 -3.32 5.22 5.00
CA PHE A 81 -3.84 5.70 3.71
C PHE A 81 -3.21 7.03 3.28
N ASP A 82 -2.82 7.88 4.24
CA ASP A 82 -2.14 9.17 4.02
C ASP A 82 -0.65 9.04 3.68
N ALA A 83 -0.07 7.86 3.83
CA ALA A 83 1.26 7.53 3.31
C ALA A 83 1.25 7.19 1.81
N LEU A 84 0.07 7.14 1.17
CA LEU A 84 -0.08 6.81 -0.24
C LEU A 84 -0.16 8.08 -1.10
N THR A 85 0.53 8.07 -2.24
CA THR A 85 0.42 9.09 -3.28
C THR A 85 0.04 8.49 -4.63
N VAL A 86 -0.57 9.30 -5.49
CA VAL A 86 -1.00 8.94 -6.86
C VAL A 86 -0.36 9.84 -7.91
N GLY A 87 0.54 10.72 -7.50
CA GLY A 87 1.14 11.71 -8.38
C GLY A 87 2.42 11.25 -9.06
N PRO A 88 2.84 11.94 -10.13
CA PRO A 88 4.10 11.67 -10.81
C PRO A 88 5.33 12.20 -10.04
N GLU A 89 5.13 13.05 -9.05
CA GLU A 89 6.17 13.58 -8.17
C GLU A 89 6.04 12.99 -6.78
N VAL A 90 7.11 12.37 -6.30
CA VAL A 90 7.18 11.67 -5.01
C VAL A 90 8.25 12.32 -4.17
N ARG A 91 7.91 12.78 -2.98
CA ARG A 91 8.87 13.43 -2.08
C ARG A 91 9.86 12.40 -1.54
N TYR A 92 11.16 12.71 -1.69
CA TYR A 92 12.19 11.90 -1.04
C TYR A 92 12.07 12.06 0.48
N PRO A 93 11.93 10.96 1.24
CA PRO A 93 11.68 11.06 2.68
C PRO A 93 12.87 11.60 3.45
N THR A 94 12.59 12.20 4.61
CA THR A 94 13.61 12.54 5.62
C THR A 94 14.00 11.29 6.41
N GLN A 95 15.06 11.39 7.23
CA GLN A 95 15.48 10.35 8.18
C GLN A 95 15.90 9.03 7.54
N THR A 96 16.40 9.07 6.30
CA THR A 96 17.04 7.94 5.62
C THR A 96 18.09 8.44 4.64
N ASP A 97 19.17 7.69 4.52
CA ASP A 97 20.21 7.85 3.50
C ASP A 97 20.18 6.66 2.51
N ASP A 98 19.20 5.75 2.65
CA ASP A 98 19.09 4.54 1.84
C ASP A 98 17.60 4.20 1.59
N LEU A 99 17.01 4.92 0.64
CA LEU A 99 15.64 4.68 0.16
C LEU A 99 15.66 3.65 -0.95
N HIS A 100 14.95 2.54 -0.79
CA HIS A 100 14.80 1.51 -1.82
C HIS A 100 13.43 1.54 -2.48
N HIS A 101 13.43 1.20 -3.77
CA HIS A 101 12.23 0.92 -4.55
C HIS A 101 11.81 -0.55 -4.43
N GLU A 102 10.51 -0.81 -4.50
CA GLU A 102 9.92 -2.15 -4.57
C GLU A 102 8.69 -2.07 -5.48
N VAL A 103 8.78 -2.51 -6.75
CA VAL A 103 7.64 -2.53 -7.68
C VAL A 103 6.73 -3.70 -7.37
N GLU A 104 5.41 -3.47 -7.36
CA GLU A 104 4.42 -4.46 -6.94
C GLU A 104 3.14 -4.43 -7.79
N LEU A 105 2.52 -5.59 -7.94
CA LEU A 105 1.12 -5.66 -8.32
C LEU A 105 0.28 -5.21 -7.11
N VAL A 106 -0.67 -4.31 -7.34
CA VAL A 106 -1.61 -3.86 -6.33
C VAL A 106 -3.02 -4.32 -6.71
N ALA A 107 -3.63 -5.13 -5.86
CA ALA A 107 -5.04 -5.47 -5.99
C ALA A 107 -5.89 -4.47 -5.21
N VAL A 108 -6.96 -4.00 -5.84
CA VAL A 108 -7.93 -3.06 -5.25
C VAL A 108 -9.24 -3.81 -4.99
N LEU A 109 -9.75 -3.73 -3.77
CA LEU A 109 -11.00 -4.38 -3.40
C LEU A 109 -12.21 -3.46 -3.64
N GLY A 110 -13.21 -3.97 -4.37
CA GLY A 110 -14.49 -3.29 -4.62
C GLY A 110 -15.57 -3.64 -3.60
N GLN A 111 -15.34 -4.69 -2.84
CA GLN A 111 -16.16 -5.12 -1.70
C GLN A 111 -15.28 -5.85 -0.70
N GLY A 112 -15.81 -6.17 0.45
CA GLY A 112 -15.06 -6.83 1.50
C GLY A 112 -15.75 -8.06 2.05
N GLY A 113 -15.27 -8.52 3.20
CA GLY A 113 -15.82 -9.65 3.93
C GLY A 113 -14.84 -10.18 4.97
N ARG A 114 -15.29 -11.16 5.72
CA ARG A 114 -14.53 -11.87 6.75
C ARG A 114 -14.54 -13.38 6.45
N HIS A 115 -13.40 -14.05 6.68
CA HIS A 115 -13.24 -15.49 6.44
C HIS A 115 -13.67 -15.91 5.02
N LEU A 116 -13.22 -15.17 4.02
CA LEU A 116 -13.56 -15.40 2.61
C LEU A 116 -12.97 -16.72 2.12
N SER A 117 -13.76 -17.51 1.40
CA SER A 117 -13.24 -18.60 0.58
C SER A 117 -12.40 -18.02 -0.57
N LEU A 118 -11.56 -18.83 -1.23
CA LEU A 118 -10.80 -18.36 -2.40
C LEU A 118 -11.73 -17.78 -3.48
N LYS A 119 -12.87 -18.42 -3.74
CA LYS A 119 -13.87 -17.93 -4.70
C LYS A 119 -14.44 -16.56 -4.30
N ASP A 120 -14.76 -16.38 -3.01
CA ASP A 120 -15.31 -15.12 -2.53
C ASP A 120 -14.23 -14.04 -2.49
N ALA A 121 -12.98 -14.40 -2.14
CA ALA A 121 -11.83 -13.50 -2.19
C ALA A 121 -11.59 -12.97 -3.62
N GLU A 122 -11.60 -13.84 -4.63
CA GLU A 122 -11.53 -13.43 -6.04
C GLU A 122 -12.66 -12.48 -6.42
N ALA A 123 -13.87 -12.73 -5.94
CA ALA A 123 -15.04 -11.90 -6.24
C ALA A 123 -14.93 -10.49 -5.63
N THR A 124 -14.11 -10.29 -4.57
CA THR A 124 -13.89 -8.96 -3.97
C THR A 124 -13.03 -8.04 -4.83
N ILE A 125 -12.21 -8.59 -5.74
CA ILE A 125 -11.25 -7.80 -6.54
C ILE A 125 -12.01 -6.92 -7.54
N PHE A 126 -11.85 -5.61 -7.38
CA PHE A 126 -12.33 -4.60 -8.32
C PHE A 126 -11.42 -4.46 -9.53
N GLY A 127 -10.10 -4.45 -9.32
CA GLY A 127 -9.11 -4.24 -10.37
C GLY A 127 -7.69 -4.26 -9.83
N TYR A 128 -6.76 -3.88 -10.71
CA TYR A 128 -5.33 -3.94 -10.44
C TYR A 128 -4.61 -2.67 -10.89
N ALA A 129 -3.50 -2.37 -10.26
CA ALA A 129 -2.61 -1.28 -10.64
C ALA A 129 -1.15 -1.68 -10.44
N VAL A 130 -0.25 -0.94 -11.09
CA VAL A 130 1.17 -0.92 -10.72
C VAL A 130 1.32 -0.07 -9.47
N GLY A 131 2.11 -0.53 -8.49
CA GLY A 131 2.46 0.26 -7.31
C GLY A 131 3.94 0.20 -6.99
N LEU A 132 4.39 1.11 -6.10
CA LEU A 132 5.69 1.04 -5.46
C LEU A 132 5.53 1.09 -3.94
N ASP A 133 6.24 0.19 -3.25
CA ASP A 133 6.40 0.17 -1.79
C ASP A 133 7.79 0.70 -1.43
N PHE A 134 7.91 2.02 -1.24
CA PHE A 134 9.18 2.62 -0.83
C PHE A 134 9.55 2.22 0.60
N THR A 135 10.85 1.95 0.77
CA THR A 135 11.39 1.43 2.03
C THR A 135 12.61 2.25 2.44
N ARG A 136 12.59 2.85 3.63
CA ARG A 136 13.80 3.34 4.30
C ARG A 136 14.61 2.13 4.76
N ARG A 137 15.52 1.65 3.91
CA ARG A 137 16.20 0.36 4.09
C ARG A 137 17.11 0.33 5.31
N ASP A 138 17.80 1.41 5.58
CA ASP A 138 18.62 1.63 6.78
C ASP A 138 17.76 1.49 8.07
N ARG A 139 16.57 2.09 8.07
CA ARG A 139 15.63 2.00 9.22
C ARG A 139 15.02 0.62 9.37
N GLN A 140 14.77 -0.08 8.26
CA GLN A 140 14.31 -1.46 8.31
C GLN A 140 15.39 -2.39 8.89
N ALA A 141 16.65 -2.20 8.49
CA ALA A 141 17.78 -2.96 9.03
C ALA A 141 17.91 -2.76 10.55
N GLU A 142 17.86 -1.50 11.01
CA GLU A 142 17.87 -1.17 12.44
C GLU A 142 16.69 -1.82 13.19
N ALA A 143 15.47 -1.76 12.61
CA ALA A 143 14.28 -2.35 13.23
C ALA A 143 14.40 -3.87 13.33
N LYS A 144 14.93 -4.55 12.29
CA LYS A 144 15.18 -6.00 12.31
C LYS A 144 16.20 -6.38 13.39
N GLU A 145 17.32 -5.67 13.47
CA GLU A 145 18.38 -5.91 14.47
C GLU A 145 17.84 -5.80 15.91
N LYS A 146 16.97 -4.79 16.15
CA LYS A 146 16.42 -4.50 17.48
C LYS A 146 15.10 -5.23 17.78
N GLY A 147 14.61 -6.08 16.87
CA GLY A 147 13.31 -6.76 17.02
C GLY A 147 12.11 -5.81 17.13
N ARG A 148 12.17 -4.65 16.45
CA ARG A 148 11.12 -3.62 16.45
C ARG A 148 10.19 -3.73 15.24
N PRO A 149 8.96 -3.19 15.32
CA PRO A 149 8.08 -3.06 14.16
C PRO A 149 8.74 -2.25 13.04
N TRP A 150 8.35 -2.55 11.78
CA TRP A 150 8.88 -1.87 10.58
C TRP A 150 8.20 -0.52 10.28
N GLU A 151 7.38 -0.02 11.17
CA GLU A 151 6.60 1.22 11.03
C GLU A 151 7.45 2.39 10.53
N ILE A 152 8.58 2.67 11.19
CA ILE A 152 9.49 3.77 10.82
C ILE A 152 10.07 3.61 9.41
N ALA A 153 10.18 2.37 8.92
CA ALA A 153 10.78 2.04 7.63
C ALA A 153 9.76 2.00 6.48
N LYS A 154 8.50 1.71 6.78
CA LYS A 154 7.48 1.37 5.78
C LYS A 154 6.28 2.32 5.77
N ASN A 155 6.10 3.14 6.82
CA ASN A 155 4.97 4.05 6.93
C ASN A 155 5.47 5.50 7.13
N PHE A 156 5.51 6.26 6.05
CA PHE A 156 5.93 7.67 6.00
C PHE A 156 5.27 8.33 4.79
N ASP A 157 5.29 9.66 4.71
CA ASP A 157 4.71 10.42 3.60
C ASP A 157 5.25 9.94 2.25
N ASP A 158 4.35 9.66 1.30
CA ASP A 158 4.65 9.12 -0.04
C ASP A 158 5.37 7.75 -0.02
N ALA A 159 5.25 6.98 1.07
CA ALA A 159 5.86 5.65 1.19
C ALA A 159 5.25 4.61 0.25
N GLY A 160 4.04 4.83 -0.22
CA GLY A 160 3.36 4.01 -1.22
C GLY A 160 2.94 4.84 -2.41
N VAL A 161 3.12 4.31 -3.61
CA VAL A 161 2.61 4.94 -4.85
C VAL A 161 1.70 3.96 -5.55
N ILE A 162 0.56 4.42 -6.04
CA ILE A 162 -0.34 3.63 -6.87
C ILE A 162 -0.61 4.33 -8.19
N GLY A 163 -0.52 3.56 -9.28
CA GLY A 163 -0.88 3.99 -10.62
C GLY A 163 -2.38 3.97 -10.89
N VAL A 164 -2.73 4.12 -12.15
CA VAL A 164 -4.11 4.03 -12.62
C VAL A 164 -4.60 2.58 -12.47
N VAL A 165 -5.77 2.41 -11.87
CA VAL A 165 -6.37 1.09 -11.64
C VAL A 165 -7.13 0.64 -12.89
N THR A 166 -6.81 -0.53 -13.41
CA THR A 166 -7.57 -1.20 -14.47
C THR A 166 -8.59 -2.13 -13.83
N PRO A 167 -9.91 -1.95 -14.07
CA PRO A 167 -10.94 -2.83 -13.55
C PRO A 167 -10.75 -4.29 -14.01
N LYS A 168 -11.03 -5.25 -13.12
CA LYS A 168 -10.96 -6.69 -13.44
C LYS A 168 -11.89 -7.07 -14.62
N THR A 169 -12.95 -6.33 -14.83
CA THR A 169 -13.85 -6.52 -15.99
C THR A 169 -13.20 -6.24 -17.33
N GLU A 170 -12.10 -5.47 -17.35
CA GLU A 170 -11.35 -5.15 -18.57
C GLU A 170 -10.21 -6.14 -18.83
N ILE A 171 -9.54 -6.60 -17.76
CA ILE A 171 -8.29 -7.37 -17.88
C ILE A 171 -8.40 -8.83 -17.41
N GLY A 172 -9.48 -9.19 -16.68
CA GLY A 172 -9.63 -10.51 -16.07
C GLY A 172 -8.87 -10.66 -14.74
N LEU A 173 -8.72 -11.93 -14.32
CA LEU A 173 -7.89 -12.27 -13.17
C LEU A 173 -6.42 -12.29 -13.58
N MET A 174 -5.58 -11.53 -12.88
CA MET A 174 -4.15 -11.46 -13.17
C MET A 174 -3.40 -12.59 -12.43
N GLU A 175 -3.05 -13.64 -13.16
CA GLU A 175 -2.28 -14.79 -12.64
C GLU A 175 -0.86 -14.84 -13.25
N HIS A 176 -0.69 -14.30 -14.46
CA HIS A 176 0.58 -14.27 -15.20
C HIS A 176 0.73 -12.88 -15.83
N ALA A 177 1.81 -12.19 -15.56
CA ALA A 177 2.20 -10.95 -16.23
C ALA A 177 3.67 -10.64 -15.91
N ALA A 178 4.42 -10.16 -16.87
CA ALA A 178 5.73 -9.62 -16.58
C ALA A 178 5.59 -8.36 -15.70
N ILE A 179 6.48 -8.23 -14.71
CA ILE A 179 6.59 -7.07 -13.82
C ILE A 179 8.02 -6.57 -13.86
N SER A 180 8.20 -5.26 -14.01
CA SER A 180 9.53 -4.65 -14.04
C SER A 180 9.53 -3.23 -13.50
N LEU A 181 10.72 -2.76 -13.11
CA LEU A 181 10.98 -1.37 -12.77
C LEU A 181 12.25 -0.91 -13.48
N ASP A 182 12.12 0.21 -14.18
CA ASP A 182 13.26 0.96 -14.72
C ASP A 182 13.56 2.16 -13.81
N VAL A 183 14.85 2.43 -13.58
CA VAL A 183 15.35 3.64 -12.92
C VAL A 183 16.29 4.34 -13.88
N ASN A 184 15.97 5.57 -14.26
CA ASN A 184 16.73 6.38 -15.26
C ASN A 184 16.95 5.63 -16.59
N GLY A 185 15.97 4.81 -16.99
CA GLY A 185 16.01 4.05 -18.23
C GLY A 185 16.78 2.72 -18.16
N GLU A 186 17.30 2.35 -16.98
CA GLU A 186 17.92 1.04 -16.74
C GLU A 186 16.98 0.14 -15.95
N THR A 187 16.74 -1.09 -16.43
CA THR A 187 15.91 -2.06 -15.71
C THR A 187 16.62 -2.55 -14.45
N ARG A 188 16.00 -2.32 -13.30
CA ARG A 188 16.50 -2.69 -11.96
C ARG A 188 15.79 -3.92 -11.41
N GLN A 189 14.48 -4.03 -11.59
CA GLN A 189 13.71 -5.20 -11.20
C GLN A 189 13.04 -5.81 -12.42
N SER A 190 13.01 -7.13 -12.48
CA SER A 190 12.33 -7.91 -13.52
C SER A 190 11.90 -9.24 -12.97
N GLY A 191 10.65 -9.63 -13.24
CA GLY A 191 10.06 -10.88 -12.77
C GLY A 191 8.73 -11.17 -13.45
N ASN A 192 7.98 -12.10 -12.87
CA ASN A 192 6.61 -12.41 -13.27
C ASN A 192 5.75 -12.57 -12.01
N ILE A 193 4.49 -12.14 -12.07
CA ILE A 193 3.58 -12.23 -10.92
C ILE A 193 3.26 -13.68 -10.53
N ASP A 194 3.43 -14.65 -11.41
CA ASP A 194 3.29 -16.08 -11.11
C ASP A 194 4.42 -16.66 -10.23
N GLN A 195 5.50 -15.89 -10.03
CA GLN A 195 6.59 -16.23 -9.10
C GLN A 195 6.26 -15.90 -7.64
N MET A 196 5.09 -15.29 -7.38
CA MET A 196 4.61 -15.06 -6.02
C MET A 196 4.42 -16.41 -5.28
N ALA A 197 4.84 -16.45 -4.03
CA ALA A 197 4.65 -17.61 -3.16
C ALA A 197 3.19 -17.83 -2.77
N TYR A 198 2.46 -16.74 -2.64
CA TYR A 198 1.02 -16.67 -2.43
C TYR A 198 0.43 -15.75 -3.51
N ASN A 199 -0.50 -16.24 -4.30
CA ASN A 199 -1.16 -15.43 -5.29
C ASN A 199 -2.12 -14.41 -4.65
N THR A 200 -2.57 -13.46 -5.44
CA THR A 200 -3.43 -12.35 -4.96
C THR A 200 -4.69 -12.84 -4.24
N VAL A 201 -5.33 -13.90 -4.74
CA VAL A 201 -6.56 -14.45 -4.15
C VAL A 201 -6.30 -15.09 -2.79
N GLU A 202 -5.20 -15.85 -2.66
CA GLU A 202 -4.75 -16.46 -1.40
C GLU A 202 -4.42 -15.38 -0.36
N LEU A 203 -3.77 -14.30 -0.77
CA LEU A 203 -3.46 -13.17 0.12
C LEU A 203 -4.73 -12.51 0.66
N ILE A 204 -5.71 -12.24 -0.20
CA ILE A 204 -7.00 -11.65 0.20
C ILE A 204 -7.75 -12.60 1.14
N ALA A 205 -7.83 -13.89 0.81
CA ALA A 205 -8.45 -14.89 1.67
C ALA A 205 -7.79 -14.92 3.04
N PHE A 206 -6.45 -14.95 3.10
CA PHE A 206 -5.69 -14.91 4.35
C PHE A 206 -5.98 -13.64 5.15
N LEU A 207 -5.86 -12.46 4.57
CA LEU A 207 -6.11 -11.18 5.24
C LEU A 207 -7.53 -11.10 5.82
N SER A 208 -8.52 -11.70 5.13
CA SER A 208 -9.91 -11.76 5.59
C SER A 208 -10.10 -12.59 6.86
N THR A 209 -9.17 -13.49 7.19
CA THR A 209 -9.19 -14.26 8.45
C THR A 209 -8.75 -13.42 9.63
N LEU A 210 -7.91 -12.42 9.40
CA LEU A 210 -7.36 -11.56 10.45
C LEU A 210 -8.30 -10.39 10.78
N GLN A 211 -8.95 -9.83 9.76
CA GLN A 211 -9.86 -8.70 9.92
C GLN A 211 -10.86 -8.63 8.77
N GLU A 212 -11.97 -7.95 9.00
CA GLU A 212 -12.97 -7.71 7.96
C GLU A 212 -12.39 -6.78 6.89
N LEU A 213 -12.30 -7.26 5.64
CA LEU A 213 -11.90 -6.46 4.49
C LEU A 213 -13.06 -5.58 4.01
N LYS A 214 -12.76 -4.48 3.33
CA LYS A 214 -13.74 -3.50 2.86
C LYS A 214 -13.43 -3.01 1.45
N ALA A 215 -14.42 -2.42 0.80
CA ALA A 215 -14.20 -1.69 -0.44
C ALA A 215 -13.17 -0.57 -0.23
N GLY A 216 -12.29 -0.35 -1.21
CA GLY A 216 -11.18 0.61 -1.14
C GLY A 216 -9.95 0.10 -0.39
N ASP A 217 -9.96 -1.12 0.16
CA ASP A 217 -8.73 -1.74 0.65
C ASP A 217 -7.81 -2.07 -0.52
N LEU A 218 -6.53 -1.77 -0.37
CA LEU A 218 -5.46 -2.09 -1.31
C LEU A 218 -4.59 -3.21 -0.75
N VAL A 219 -4.18 -4.13 -1.62
CA VAL A 219 -3.23 -5.20 -1.29
C VAL A 219 -2.03 -5.09 -2.23
N PHE A 220 -0.92 -4.59 -1.70
CA PHE A 220 0.39 -4.64 -2.31
C PHE A 220 0.92 -6.06 -2.12
N THR A 221 1.20 -6.76 -3.23
CA THR A 221 1.36 -8.23 -3.21
C THR A 221 2.79 -8.71 -3.02
N GLY A 222 3.72 -7.80 -2.81
CA GLY A 222 5.16 -8.08 -2.73
C GLY A 222 5.88 -7.81 -4.05
N THR A 223 7.19 -7.73 -3.97
CA THR A 223 8.09 -7.30 -5.05
C THR A 223 9.03 -8.41 -5.49
N PRO A 224 9.40 -8.50 -6.78
CA PRO A 224 10.47 -9.38 -7.26
C PRO A 224 11.85 -8.90 -6.79
N SER A 225 12.88 -9.70 -6.99
CA SER A 225 14.30 -9.35 -6.71
C SER A 225 14.79 -8.16 -7.55
N GLY A 226 15.92 -7.60 -7.17
CA GLY A 226 16.54 -6.42 -7.80
C GLY A 226 16.19 -5.11 -7.11
N VAL A 227 15.71 -5.15 -5.86
CA VAL A 227 15.48 -3.95 -5.05
C VAL A 227 16.78 -3.17 -4.85
N GLY A 228 16.72 -1.86 -4.82
CA GLY A 228 17.92 -1.05 -4.73
C GLY A 228 17.66 0.39 -4.36
N SER A 229 18.75 1.09 -4.07
CA SER A 229 18.73 2.47 -3.64
C SER A 229 18.37 3.41 -4.78
N VAL A 230 17.62 4.46 -4.44
CA VAL A 230 17.26 5.58 -5.31
C VAL A 230 17.52 6.90 -4.60
N ILE A 231 17.74 7.96 -5.37
CA ILE A 231 18.06 9.29 -4.86
C ILE A 231 17.11 10.36 -5.45
N ARG A 232 17.17 11.56 -4.89
CA ARG A 232 16.43 12.70 -5.46
C ARG A 232 16.86 12.94 -6.92
N GLY A 233 15.87 13.20 -7.77
CA GLY A 233 16.04 13.40 -9.20
C GLY A 233 15.95 12.13 -10.02
N ASP A 234 15.93 10.94 -9.42
CA ASP A 234 15.73 9.69 -10.15
C ASP A 234 14.34 9.64 -10.76
N HIS A 235 14.29 9.17 -12.00
CA HIS A 235 13.06 8.89 -12.73
C HIS A 235 12.79 7.39 -12.74
N LEU A 236 11.65 6.98 -12.21
CA LEU A 236 11.26 5.58 -12.10
C LEU A 236 10.07 5.30 -13.02
N VAL A 237 10.03 4.11 -13.61
CA VAL A 237 8.89 3.62 -14.39
C VAL A 237 8.58 2.18 -13.98
N GLY A 238 7.53 2.00 -13.20
CA GLY A 238 7.00 0.66 -12.88
C GLY A 238 6.09 0.17 -14.00
N LYS A 239 6.21 -1.12 -14.36
CA LYS A 239 5.46 -1.74 -15.47
C LYS A 239 4.95 -3.11 -15.08
N ILE A 240 3.72 -3.41 -15.48
CA ILE A 240 3.14 -4.75 -15.43
C ILE A 240 2.34 -4.94 -16.72
N ASP A 241 2.57 -6.03 -17.44
CA ASP A 241 1.89 -6.32 -18.69
C ASP A 241 0.36 -6.26 -18.51
N GLY A 242 -0.30 -5.51 -19.39
CA GLY A 242 -1.74 -5.30 -19.35
C GLY A 242 -2.23 -4.16 -18.45
N LEU A 243 -1.36 -3.53 -17.67
CA LEU A 243 -1.66 -2.35 -16.86
C LEU A 243 -1.01 -1.09 -17.44
N GLN A 244 -1.49 0.08 -17.02
CA GLN A 244 -0.84 1.34 -17.38
C GLN A 244 0.48 1.48 -16.60
N ASP A 245 1.54 1.90 -17.30
CA ASP A 245 2.83 2.20 -16.70
C ASP A 245 2.69 3.26 -15.60
N LEU A 246 3.52 3.17 -14.57
CA LEU A 246 3.59 4.11 -13.47
C LEU A 246 4.90 4.91 -13.51
N PRO A 247 4.95 6.02 -14.27
CA PRO A 247 6.10 6.92 -14.27
C PRO A 247 6.06 7.84 -13.05
N MET A 248 7.23 8.11 -12.43
CA MET A 248 7.37 9.08 -11.35
C MET A 248 8.79 9.63 -11.25
N THR A 249 8.93 10.75 -10.57
CA THR A 249 10.22 11.39 -10.26
C THR A 249 10.33 11.64 -8.75
N LEU A 250 11.47 11.30 -8.16
CA LEU A 250 11.78 11.62 -6.75
C LEU A 250 12.23 13.08 -6.63
N ILE A 251 11.52 13.89 -5.85
CA ILE A 251 11.79 15.33 -5.67
C ILE A 251 12.27 15.68 -4.26
#